data_c5c774e344081a7b111b6d1dbabb38e5
#
_entry.id   c5c774e344081a7b111b6d1dbabb38e5
#
_cell.length_a   1.000
_cell.length_b   1.000
_cell.length_c   1.000
_cell.angle_alpha   90.00
_cell.angle_beta   90.00
_cell.angle_gamma   90.00
#
_symmetry.space_group_name_H-M   'P 1'
#
loop_
_entity.id
_entity.type
_entity.pdbx_description
1 polymer ?
#
loop_
_entity_poly.entity_id
_entity_poly.type
_entity_poly.pdbx_seq_one_letter_code
_entity_poly.pdbx_strand_id
1 'polypeptide(L)'
;MYKDLRHIETPFYYYDTALLRATLDVIAQELAQYPNYHMHYALKANVNPRLLEIIQQAGFGADCVSGGEVQRAIEAGFPADKIVYAGVGKSDKEILYALQHDIYCFNVESIPELKVINDLSQNLGKIARVCLRINP
;
A
#
# COMPACT_ATOMS: atom_id res chain seq x y z
N MET A 1 -20.18 -23.12 -8.04
CA MET A 1 -20.96 -23.07 -9.29
C MET A 1 -20.34 -21.99 -10.18
N TYR A 2 -19.63 -22.35 -11.24
CA TYR A 2 -19.05 -21.38 -12.16
C TYR A 2 -20.18 -20.60 -12.84
N LYS A 3 -20.12 -19.25 -12.78
CA LYS A 3 -21.05 -18.41 -13.55
C LYS A 3 -20.84 -18.70 -15.05
N ASP A 4 -21.92 -18.73 -15.80
CA ASP A 4 -21.83 -18.79 -17.27
C ASP A 4 -21.26 -17.48 -17.80
N LEU A 5 -19.99 -17.51 -18.26
CA LEU A 5 -19.24 -16.36 -18.74
C LEU A 5 -19.20 -16.29 -20.29
N ARG A 6 -19.89 -17.22 -20.98
CA ARG A 6 -19.88 -17.32 -22.46
C ARG A 6 -20.44 -16.10 -23.18
N HIS A 7 -21.19 -15.25 -22.47
CA HIS A 7 -21.78 -14.02 -22.99
C HIS A 7 -20.85 -12.78 -22.86
N ILE A 8 -19.68 -12.96 -22.21
CA ILE A 8 -18.73 -11.87 -22.03
C ILE A 8 -17.68 -11.95 -23.15
N GLU A 9 -17.42 -10.81 -23.79
CA GLU A 9 -16.39 -10.70 -24.80
C GLU A 9 -15.00 -10.88 -24.19
N THR A 10 -14.15 -11.68 -24.86
CA THR A 10 -12.76 -11.91 -24.44
C THR A 10 -11.80 -10.96 -25.14
N PRO A 11 -10.65 -10.57 -24.49
CA PRO A 11 -10.20 -11.03 -23.16
C PRO A 11 -10.83 -10.24 -22.01
N PHE A 12 -11.05 -10.89 -20.84
CA PHE A 12 -11.50 -10.25 -19.61
C PHE A 12 -10.83 -10.87 -18.38
N TYR A 13 -10.78 -10.11 -17.26
CA TYR A 13 -10.35 -10.60 -15.96
C TYR A 13 -11.57 -10.96 -15.12
N TYR A 14 -11.55 -12.16 -14.54
CA TYR A 14 -12.55 -12.62 -13.59
C TYR A 14 -11.94 -12.63 -12.18
N TYR A 15 -12.59 -11.95 -11.25
CA TYR A 15 -12.19 -11.94 -9.84
C TYR A 15 -13.27 -12.60 -8.99
N ASP A 16 -12.88 -13.67 -8.27
CA ASP A 16 -13.73 -14.29 -7.25
C ASP A 16 -13.55 -13.53 -5.92
N THR A 17 -14.45 -12.59 -5.68
CA THR A 17 -14.39 -11.77 -4.46
C THR A 17 -14.79 -12.54 -3.20
N ALA A 18 -15.53 -13.65 -3.31
CA ALA A 18 -15.83 -14.49 -2.17
C ALA A 18 -14.59 -15.25 -1.71
N LEU A 19 -13.82 -15.80 -2.66
CA LEU A 19 -12.53 -16.44 -2.36
C LEU A 19 -11.54 -15.43 -1.79
N LEU A 20 -11.46 -14.21 -2.35
CA LEU A 20 -10.60 -13.15 -1.83
C LEU A 20 -10.95 -12.84 -0.37
N ARG A 21 -12.23 -12.61 -0.05
CA ARG A 21 -12.66 -12.33 1.33
C ARG A 21 -12.33 -13.47 2.28
N ALA A 22 -12.62 -14.71 1.89
CA ALA A 22 -12.29 -15.88 2.71
C ALA A 22 -10.78 -15.99 3.00
N THR A 23 -9.93 -15.68 2.01
CA THR A 23 -8.47 -15.65 2.19
C THR A 23 -8.05 -14.56 3.17
N LEU A 24 -8.60 -13.35 3.02
CA LEU A 24 -8.30 -12.22 3.91
C LEU A 24 -8.77 -12.52 5.35
N ASP A 25 -9.92 -13.13 5.52
CA ASP A 25 -10.47 -13.51 6.84
C ASP A 25 -9.56 -14.51 7.56
N VAL A 26 -9.05 -15.54 6.85
CA VAL A 26 -8.09 -16.50 7.42
C VAL A 26 -6.81 -15.79 7.87
N ILE A 27 -6.25 -14.91 7.03
CA ILE A 27 -5.04 -14.17 7.38
C ILE A 27 -5.30 -13.25 8.59
N ALA A 28 -6.44 -12.56 8.62
CA ALA A 28 -6.80 -11.67 9.73
C ALA A 28 -6.95 -12.44 11.06
N GLN A 29 -7.56 -13.64 11.02
CA GLN A 29 -7.71 -14.50 12.19
C GLN A 29 -6.35 -14.96 12.72
N GLU A 30 -5.44 -15.38 11.85
CA GLU A 30 -4.08 -15.77 12.26
C GLU A 30 -3.30 -14.59 12.85
N LEU A 31 -3.38 -13.42 12.22
CA LEU A 31 -2.70 -12.21 12.71
C LEU A 31 -3.26 -11.69 14.05
N ALA A 32 -4.51 -11.98 14.39
CA ALA A 32 -5.10 -11.57 15.65
C ALA A 32 -4.37 -12.15 16.88
N GLN A 33 -3.64 -13.26 16.70
CA GLN A 33 -2.81 -13.87 17.73
C GLN A 33 -1.47 -13.15 17.93
N TYR A 34 -1.10 -12.27 16.99
CA TYR A 34 0.19 -11.59 16.95
C TYR A 34 0.01 -10.06 16.79
N PRO A 35 -0.34 -9.32 17.83
CA PRO A 35 -0.73 -7.90 17.74
C PRO A 35 0.38 -6.98 17.24
N ASN A 36 1.64 -7.44 17.24
CA ASN A 36 2.80 -6.67 16.74
C ASN A 36 3.08 -6.89 15.24
N TYR A 37 2.29 -7.76 14.57
CA TYR A 37 2.43 -8.02 13.14
C TYR A 37 1.35 -7.30 12.36
N HIS A 38 1.77 -6.61 11.32
CA HIS A 38 0.88 -5.86 10.43
C HIS A 38 1.07 -6.33 9.00
N MET A 39 -0.03 -6.70 8.34
CA MET A 39 -0.01 -7.12 6.94
C MET A 39 -0.26 -5.91 6.04
N HIS A 40 0.56 -5.77 5.00
CA HIS A 40 0.41 -4.77 3.96
C HIS A 40 0.26 -5.44 2.60
N TYR A 41 -0.71 -5.01 1.83
CA TYR A 41 -0.92 -5.48 0.47
C TYR A 41 -0.04 -4.69 -0.50
N ALA A 42 0.75 -5.40 -1.32
CA ALA A 42 1.58 -4.78 -2.35
C ALA A 42 0.74 -4.34 -3.55
N LEU A 43 0.51 -3.03 -3.69
CA LEU A 43 -0.36 -2.45 -4.72
C LEU A 43 0.09 -2.78 -6.15
N LYS A 44 1.40 -2.95 -6.37
CA LYS A 44 1.95 -3.37 -7.66
C LYS A 44 1.35 -4.66 -8.21
N ALA A 45 0.78 -5.51 -7.37
CA ALA A 45 0.14 -6.75 -7.80
C ALA A 45 -1.18 -6.49 -8.53
N ASN A 46 -2.03 -5.60 -8.01
CA ASN A 46 -3.28 -5.20 -8.65
C ASN A 46 -3.84 -3.93 -7.97
N VAL A 47 -4.10 -2.91 -8.74
CA VAL A 47 -4.65 -1.62 -8.27
C VAL A 47 -6.14 -1.44 -8.59
N ASN A 48 -6.86 -2.52 -8.89
CA ASN A 48 -8.31 -2.42 -9.14
C ASN A 48 -9.01 -1.85 -7.90
N PRO A 49 -9.74 -0.72 -8.01
CA PRO A 49 -10.32 -0.03 -6.85
C PRO A 49 -11.25 -0.91 -6.00
N ARG A 50 -12.02 -1.79 -6.65
CA ARG A 50 -12.93 -2.71 -5.93
C ARG A 50 -12.19 -3.77 -5.11
N LEU A 51 -11.02 -4.23 -5.60
CA LEU A 51 -10.19 -5.17 -4.84
C LEU A 51 -9.50 -4.44 -3.68
N LEU A 52 -8.97 -3.24 -3.91
CA LEU A 52 -8.35 -2.42 -2.87
C LEU A 52 -9.33 -2.11 -1.74
N GLU A 53 -10.59 -1.77 -2.08
CA GLU A 53 -11.64 -1.55 -1.09
C GLU A 53 -11.89 -2.79 -0.21
N ILE A 54 -11.96 -3.99 -0.81
CA ILE A 54 -12.14 -5.24 -0.06
C ILE A 54 -10.96 -5.48 0.88
N ILE A 55 -9.73 -5.26 0.42
CA ILE A 55 -8.51 -5.48 1.19
C ILE A 55 -8.40 -4.47 2.34
N GLN A 56 -8.70 -3.21 2.06
CA GLN A 56 -8.73 -2.15 3.07
C GLN A 56 -9.78 -2.44 4.15
N GLN A 57 -11.01 -2.85 3.77
CA GLN A 57 -12.07 -3.24 4.71
C GLN A 57 -11.70 -4.43 5.60
N ALA A 58 -10.83 -5.31 5.15
CA ALA A 58 -10.27 -6.40 5.95
C ALA A 58 -9.20 -5.93 6.95
N GLY A 59 -8.86 -4.63 6.98
CA GLY A 59 -7.96 -4.02 7.96
C GLY A 59 -6.49 -4.05 7.59
N PHE A 60 -6.13 -4.50 6.38
CA PHE A 60 -4.74 -4.51 5.91
C PHE A 60 -4.24 -3.11 5.54
N GLY A 61 -2.92 -2.93 5.59
CA GLY A 61 -2.24 -1.75 5.08
C GLY A 61 -1.91 -1.85 3.60
N ALA A 62 -1.29 -0.81 3.07
CA ALA A 62 -0.83 -0.70 1.69
C ALA A 62 0.70 -0.61 1.63
N ASP A 63 1.33 -1.44 0.79
CA ASP A 63 2.74 -1.33 0.42
C ASP A 63 2.82 -0.78 -1.01
N CYS A 64 3.33 0.46 -1.12
CA CYS A 64 3.37 1.25 -2.33
C CYS A 64 4.81 1.41 -2.82
N VAL A 65 5.02 1.39 -4.13
CA VAL A 65 6.35 1.57 -4.76
C VAL A 65 6.40 2.76 -5.71
N SER A 66 5.34 3.57 -5.76
CA SER A 66 5.28 4.83 -6.49
C SER A 66 4.29 5.80 -5.84
N GLY A 67 4.45 7.10 -6.11
CA GLY A 67 3.50 8.11 -5.64
C GLY A 67 2.09 7.90 -6.18
N GLY A 68 1.96 7.36 -7.40
CA GLY A 68 0.67 6.98 -7.97
C GLY A 68 -0.02 5.86 -7.20
N GLU A 69 0.74 4.90 -6.65
CA GLU A 69 0.19 3.87 -5.78
C GLU A 69 -0.20 4.43 -4.41
N VAL A 70 0.59 5.35 -3.84
CA VAL A 70 0.23 6.06 -2.60
C VAL A 70 -1.09 6.80 -2.79
N GLN A 71 -1.25 7.53 -3.91
CA GLN A 71 -2.50 8.20 -4.23
C GLN A 71 -3.68 7.21 -4.31
N ARG A 72 -3.51 6.10 -5.02
CA ARG A 72 -4.56 5.07 -5.14
C ARG A 72 -4.92 4.42 -3.81
N ALA A 73 -3.93 4.20 -2.94
CA ALA A 73 -4.18 3.68 -1.59
C ALA A 73 -5.06 4.65 -0.79
N ILE A 74 -4.74 5.94 -0.82
CA ILE A 74 -5.54 6.99 -0.15
C ILE A 74 -6.95 7.06 -0.73
N GLU A 75 -7.08 7.09 -2.07
CA GLU A 75 -8.37 7.12 -2.76
C GLU A 75 -9.23 5.87 -2.47
N ALA A 76 -8.60 4.71 -2.28
CA ALA A 76 -9.28 3.47 -1.90
C ALA A 76 -9.64 3.39 -0.41
N GLY A 77 -9.28 4.40 0.39
CA GLY A 77 -9.64 4.51 1.80
C GLY A 77 -8.70 3.79 2.77
N PHE A 78 -7.49 3.41 2.34
CA PHE A 78 -6.49 2.91 3.30
C PHE A 78 -6.14 4.01 4.31
N PRO A 79 -6.14 3.71 5.63
CA PRO A 79 -5.67 4.65 6.63
C PRO A 79 -4.23 5.06 6.36
N ALA A 80 -3.92 6.35 6.44
CA ALA A 80 -2.58 6.86 6.12
C ALA A 80 -1.50 6.23 7.01
N ASP A 81 -1.82 5.97 8.28
CA ASP A 81 -0.96 5.30 9.24
C ASP A 81 -0.76 3.79 8.97
N LYS A 82 -1.34 3.28 7.87
CA LYS A 82 -1.16 1.92 7.34
C LYS A 82 -0.61 1.90 5.92
N ILE A 83 -0.07 3.03 5.44
CA ILE A 83 0.55 3.12 4.11
C ILE A 83 2.05 3.20 4.27
N VAL A 84 2.80 2.28 3.64
CA VAL A 84 4.25 2.32 3.53
C VAL A 84 4.66 2.62 2.09
N TYR A 85 5.73 3.41 1.91
CA TYR A 85 6.21 3.79 0.59
C TYR A 85 7.66 3.36 0.39
N ALA A 86 7.87 2.36 -0.46
CA ALA A 86 9.14 1.76 -0.84
C ALA A 86 9.55 2.17 -2.27
N GLY A 87 10.69 1.67 -2.74
CA GLY A 87 11.16 1.85 -4.12
C GLY A 87 12.27 2.90 -4.25
N VAL A 88 13.15 2.66 -5.24
CA VAL A 88 14.38 3.43 -5.45
C VAL A 88 14.20 4.76 -6.20
N GLY A 89 13.05 5.01 -6.78
CA GLY A 89 12.80 6.14 -7.69
C GLY A 89 11.83 7.18 -7.16
N LYS A 90 11.76 7.39 -5.84
CA LYS A 90 10.88 8.42 -5.25
C LYS A 90 11.34 9.82 -5.68
N SER A 91 10.48 10.56 -6.37
CA SER A 91 10.72 11.97 -6.69
C SER A 91 10.32 12.87 -5.52
N ASP A 92 10.89 14.09 -5.48
CA ASP A 92 10.55 15.10 -4.46
C ASP A 92 9.06 15.37 -4.38
N LYS A 93 8.38 15.44 -5.53
CA LYS A 93 6.93 15.65 -5.61
C LYS A 93 6.15 14.50 -4.94
N GLU A 94 6.55 13.26 -5.15
CA GLU A 94 5.91 12.08 -4.57
C GLU A 94 6.18 11.99 -3.07
N ILE A 95 7.41 12.33 -2.64
CA ILE A 95 7.77 12.40 -1.21
C ILE A 95 6.93 13.48 -0.51
N LEU A 96 6.82 14.68 -1.11
CA LEU A 96 6.01 15.77 -0.58
C LEU A 96 4.53 15.36 -0.46
N TYR A 97 3.98 14.70 -1.49
CA TYR A 97 2.62 14.20 -1.47
C TYR A 97 2.39 13.22 -0.29
N ALA A 98 3.29 12.26 -0.13
CA ALA A 98 3.20 11.27 0.93
C ALA A 98 3.35 11.90 2.34
N LEU A 99 4.27 12.88 2.51
CA LEU A 99 4.44 13.65 3.73
C LEU A 99 3.18 14.47 4.08
N GLN A 100 2.54 15.09 3.08
CA GLN A 100 1.31 15.88 3.28
C GLN A 100 0.16 15.02 3.79
N HIS A 101 0.11 13.75 3.38
CA HIS A 101 -0.92 12.79 3.79
C HIS A 101 -0.56 11.97 5.04
N ASP A 102 0.58 12.26 5.68
CA ASP A 102 1.00 11.62 6.93
C ASP A 102 1.05 10.08 6.85
N ILE A 103 1.58 9.53 5.75
CA ILE A 103 1.72 8.08 5.61
C ILE A 103 2.53 7.48 6.77
N TYR A 104 2.37 6.15 6.99
CA TYR A 104 3.03 5.47 8.10
C TYR A 104 4.54 5.60 8.06
N CYS A 105 5.20 5.21 6.96
CA CYS A 105 6.64 5.39 6.83
C CYS A 105 7.13 5.27 5.37
N PHE A 106 8.35 5.78 5.16
CA PHE A 106 9.13 5.57 3.95
C PHE A 106 10.13 4.43 4.19
N ASN A 107 10.12 3.42 3.34
CA ASN A 107 11.21 2.45 3.27
C ASN A 107 12.32 3.05 2.43
N VAL A 108 13.41 3.45 3.10
CA VAL A 108 14.52 4.21 2.51
C VAL A 108 15.54 3.25 1.91
N GLU A 109 15.90 3.49 0.67
CA GLU A 109 16.78 2.62 -0.12
C GLU A 109 18.23 3.13 -0.15
N SER A 110 18.48 4.40 0.22
CA SER A 110 19.82 5.00 0.19
C SER A 110 19.98 6.20 1.12
N ILE A 111 21.22 6.51 1.48
CA ILE A 111 21.56 7.70 2.28
C ILE A 111 21.20 9.03 1.57
N PRO A 112 21.44 9.21 0.26
CA PRO A 112 20.97 10.40 -0.44
C PRO A 112 19.46 10.59 -0.36
N GLU A 113 18.67 9.53 -0.52
CA GLU A 113 17.21 9.57 -0.39
C GLU A 113 16.79 9.99 1.02
N LEU A 114 17.43 9.44 2.06
CA LEU A 114 17.16 9.82 3.44
C LEU A 114 17.35 11.32 3.67
N LYS A 115 18.40 11.91 3.10
CA LYS A 115 18.66 13.36 3.19
C LYS A 115 17.55 14.16 2.51
N VAL A 116 17.13 13.76 1.30
CA VAL A 116 16.03 14.42 0.59
C VAL A 116 14.73 14.38 1.40
N ILE A 117 14.37 13.21 1.95
CA ILE A 117 13.17 13.08 2.79
C ILE A 117 13.28 13.98 4.02
N ASN A 118 14.45 14.03 4.67
CA ASN A 118 14.68 14.90 5.82
C ASN A 118 14.48 16.38 5.46
N ASP A 119 15.11 16.87 4.39
CA ASP A 119 15.04 18.26 3.99
C ASP A 119 13.60 18.68 3.62
N LEU A 120 12.90 17.83 2.88
CA LEU A 120 11.50 18.07 2.50
C LEU A 120 10.57 18.05 3.72
N SER A 121 10.80 17.15 4.68
CA SER A 121 9.99 17.08 5.90
C SER A 121 10.21 18.30 6.80
N GLN A 122 11.47 18.76 6.93
CA GLN A 122 11.80 20.00 7.66
C GLN A 122 11.11 21.22 7.05
N ASN A 123 11.13 21.33 5.71
CA ASN A 123 10.46 22.44 5.00
C ASN A 123 8.93 22.46 5.24
N LEU A 124 8.33 21.30 5.48
CA LEU A 124 6.91 21.17 5.83
C LEU A 124 6.62 21.29 7.33
N GLY A 125 7.65 21.39 8.19
CA GLY A 125 7.50 21.32 9.64
C GLY A 125 6.99 19.97 10.14
N LYS A 126 7.24 18.88 9.40
CA LYS A 126 6.82 17.52 9.71
C LYS A 126 7.98 16.62 10.09
N ILE A 127 7.69 15.51 10.76
CA ILE A 127 8.65 14.44 11.07
C ILE A 127 8.31 13.25 10.19
N ALA A 128 9.20 12.88 9.27
CA ALA A 128 9.08 11.67 8.48
C ALA A 128 9.47 10.45 9.30
N ARG A 129 8.61 9.42 9.32
CA ARG A 129 9.00 8.10 9.81
C ARG A 129 9.70 7.35 8.68
N VAL A 130 10.83 6.74 8.98
CA VAL A 130 11.63 6.02 7.99
C VAL A 130 12.02 4.64 8.50
N CYS A 131 12.08 3.68 7.59
CA CYS A 131 12.63 2.34 7.80
C CYS A 131 13.80 2.17 6.82
N LEU A 132 14.99 1.83 7.31
CA LEU A 132 16.15 1.61 6.45
C LEU A 132 16.10 0.21 5.85
N ARG A 133 16.13 0.14 4.53
CA ARG A 133 16.26 -1.13 3.84
C ARG A 133 17.73 -1.54 3.77
N ILE A 134 18.06 -2.64 4.43
CA ILE A 134 19.39 -3.25 4.37
C ILE A 134 19.33 -4.39 3.36
N ASN A 135 20.24 -4.35 2.39
CA ASN A 135 20.39 -5.41 1.37
C ASN A 135 21.76 -6.05 1.62
N PRO A 136 21.81 -7.24 2.32
CA PRO A 136 23.06 -7.89 2.70
C PRO A 136 23.80 -8.51 1.52
#